data_5c5bb5385b22d1b660cebf0a3e05b514
#
_entry.id   5c5bb5385b22d1b660cebf0a3e05b514
#
_cell.length_a   1.000
_cell.length_b   1.000
_cell.length_c   1.000
_cell.angle_alpha   90.00
_cell.angle_beta   90.00
_cell.angle_gamma   90.00
#
_symmetry.space_group_name_H-M   'P 1'
#
loop_
_entity.id
_entity.type
_entity.pdbx_description
1 polymer ?
#
loop_
_entity_poly.entity_id
_entity_poly.type
_entity_poly.pdbx_seq_one_letter_code
_entity_poly.pdbx_strand_id
1 'polypeptide(L)'
;MEASRDALVHHEDSARGRLMTAAIALFARKGYAATTVREIVEAARVTKPVLYYHFGSKEGIFLVMMREALAEFEATTDATLKTGGTIAERILRFLDATTGLILEHIDVMRVVDAIYYGPPQGAPHFDFEQIHTRFMDTLTGLVREGMASGELRPGDPEDVAWAIVGAFEVVRGMSLCHPEMDFGRERLARLVRVVLNGVLAGSAKESVR
;
A
#
# COMPACT_ATOMS: atom_id res chain seq x y z
N MET A 1 -21.32 -5.23 -9.50
CA MET A 1 -20.49 -4.04 -9.19
C MET A 1 -21.23 -2.97 -8.40
N GLU A 2 -22.53 -2.78 -8.57
CA GLU A 2 -23.35 -1.81 -7.82
C GLU A 2 -23.57 -2.20 -6.34
N ALA A 3 -23.82 -3.47 -6.05
CA ALA A 3 -24.06 -3.95 -4.69
C ALA A 3 -22.85 -3.80 -3.75
N SER A 4 -21.62 -3.75 -4.27
CA SER A 4 -20.39 -3.55 -3.48
C SER A 4 -20.19 -2.07 -3.10
N ARG A 5 -20.61 -1.15 -3.98
CA ARG A 5 -20.57 0.29 -3.71
C ARG A 5 -21.59 0.73 -2.66
N ASP A 6 -22.81 0.19 -2.71
CA ASP A 6 -23.86 0.48 -1.73
C ASP A 6 -23.51 -0.01 -0.33
N ALA A 7 -22.84 -1.17 -0.20
CA ALA A 7 -22.38 -1.69 1.09
C ALA A 7 -21.29 -0.81 1.72
N LEU A 8 -20.37 -0.25 0.92
CA LEU A 8 -19.32 0.65 1.38
C LEU A 8 -19.86 2.02 1.81
N VAL A 9 -20.80 2.59 1.05
CA VAL A 9 -21.45 3.88 1.37
C VAL A 9 -22.26 3.79 2.67
N HIS A 10 -22.98 2.69 2.92
CA HIS A 10 -23.69 2.46 4.19
C HIS A 10 -22.75 2.26 5.39
N HIS A 11 -21.50 1.84 5.17
CA HIS A 11 -20.51 1.71 6.24
C HIS A 11 -19.89 3.05 6.65
N GLU A 12 -19.71 3.98 5.71
CA GLU A 12 -19.17 5.33 5.99
C GLU A 12 -20.14 6.19 6.79
N ASP A 13 -21.44 6.12 6.52
CA ASP A 13 -22.48 6.86 7.27
C ASP A 13 -22.73 6.32 8.68
N SER A 14 -22.26 5.13 9.00
CA SER A 14 -22.38 4.57 10.35
C SER A 14 -21.52 5.36 11.36
N ALA A 15 -21.91 5.36 12.62
CA ALA A 15 -21.10 5.97 13.70
C ALA A 15 -19.66 5.40 13.73
N ARG A 16 -19.51 4.09 13.46
CA ARG A 16 -18.22 3.41 13.34
C ARG A 16 -17.39 3.96 12.17
N GLY A 17 -18.00 4.08 10.98
CA GLY A 17 -17.34 4.61 9.79
C GLY A 17 -16.89 6.06 9.98
N ARG A 18 -17.78 6.95 10.48
CA ARG A 18 -17.42 8.34 10.78
C ARG A 18 -16.27 8.47 11.79
N LEU A 19 -16.24 7.61 12.82
CA LEU A 19 -15.13 7.57 13.77
C LEU A 19 -13.81 7.15 13.11
N MET A 20 -13.84 6.14 12.25
CA MET A 20 -12.66 5.68 11.51
C MET A 20 -12.14 6.78 10.58
N THR A 21 -12.98 7.37 9.75
CA THR A 21 -12.61 8.45 8.83
C THR A 21 -12.04 9.66 9.58
N ALA A 22 -12.68 10.08 10.68
CA ALA A 22 -12.19 11.17 11.51
C ALA A 22 -10.82 10.87 12.16
N ALA A 23 -10.62 9.63 12.63
CA ALA A 23 -9.36 9.21 13.23
C ALA A 23 -8.23 9.18 12.19
N ILE A 24 -8.46 8.60 11.01
CA ILE A 24 -7.50 8.55 9.90
C ILE A 24 -7.06 9.96 9.53
N ALA A 25 -8.01 10.87 9.28
CA ALA A 25 -7.71 12.24 8.90
C ALA A 25 -6.93 13.01 9.97
N LEU A 26 -7.22 12.77 11.26
CA LEU A 26 -6.51 13.40 12.37
C LEU A 26 -5.09 12.80 12.55
N PHE A 27 -4.95 11.48 12.46
CA PHE A 27 -3.65 10.81 12.53
C PHE A 27 -2.74 11.23 11.37
N ALA A 28 -3.25 11.28 10.15
CA ALA A 28 -2.50 11.72 8.97
C ALA A 28 -2.02 13.18 9.07
N ARG A 29 -2.87 14.07 9.60
CA ARG A 29 -2.59 15.51 9.65
C ARG A 29 -1.63 15.91 10.76
N LYS A 30 -1.75 15.36 11.96
CA LYS A 30 -1.01 15.81 13.14
C LYS A 30 -0.30 14.70 13.92
N GLY A 31 -0.35 13.48 13.43
CA GLY A 31 0.25 12.30 14.03
C GLY A 31 -0.61 11.64 15.11
N TYR A 32 -0.30 10.37 15.38
CA TYR A 32 -1.00 9.57 16.39
C TYR A 32 -0.91 10.16 17.79
N ALA A 33 0.31 10.53 18.24
CA ALA A 33 0.55 11.04 19.60
C ALA A 33 -0.29 12.26 19.94
N ALA A 34 -0.34 13.24 19.01
CA ALA A 34 -1.04 14.50 19.22
C ALA A 34 -2.56 14.43 19.05
N THR A 35 -3.09 13.30 18.58
CA THR A 35 -4.54 13.11 18.39
C THR A 35 -5.21 12.59 19.67
N THR A 36 -6.29 13.25 20.10
CA THR A 36 -7.03 12.89 21.30
C THR A 36 -8.39 12.26 20.96
N VAL A 37 -8.91 11.41 21.85
CA VAL A 37 -10.28 10.84 21.75
C VAL A 37 -11.32 11.92 21.62
N ARG A 38 -11.15 13.07 22.32
CA ARG A 38 -12.09 14.21 22.26
C ARG A 38 -12.19 14.74 20.83
N GLU A 39 -11.08 14.98 20.16
CA GLU A 39 -11.06 15.50 18.80
C GLU A 39 -11.67 14.51 17.79
N ILE A 40 -11.40 13.21 17.97
CA ILE A 40 -11.98 12.17 17.09
C ILE A 40 -13.51 12.18 17.20
N VAL A 41 -14.09 12.19 18.42
CA VAL A 41 -15.54 12.15 18.58
C VAL A 41 -16.21 13.47 18.16
N GLU A 42 -15.55 14.61 18.36
CA GLU A 42 -16.03 15.92 17.89
C GLU A 42 -16.08 15.95 16.35
N ALA A 43 -15.00 15.50 15.67
CA ALA A 43 -14.93 15.42 14.22
C ALA A 43 -15.95 14.44 13.63
N ALA A 44 -16.16 13.29 14.27
CA ALA A 44 -17.11 12.26 13.88
C ALA A 44 -18.58 12.62 14.23
N ARG A 45 -18.82 13.71 15.01
CA ARG A 45 -20.12 14.12 15.53
C ARG A 45 -20.81 13.00 16.32
N VAL A 46 -20.07 12.37 17.20
CA VAL A 46 -20.55 11.33 18.13
C VAL A 46 -20.09 11.61 19.55
N THR A 47 -20.50 10.78 20.52
CA THR A 47 -20.08 10.90 21.92
C THR A 47 -18.94 9.92 22.23
N LYS A 48 -18.17 10.19 23.32
CA LYS A 48 -17.10 9.28 23.79
C LYS A 48 -17.60 7.85 24.06
N PRO A 49 -18.76 7.61 24.71
CA PRO A 49 -19.28 6.25 24.87
C PRO A 49 -19.44 5.48 23.56
N VAL A 50 -19.82 6.15 22.45
CA VAL A 50 -19.95 5.51 21.14
C VAL A 50 -18.58 5.06 20.60
N LEU A 51 -17.53 5.86 20.78
CA LEU A 51 -16.16 5.46 20.41
C LEU A 51 -15.72 4.24 21.23
N TYR A 52 -15.91 4.29 22.54
CA TYR A 52 -15.52 3.16 23.40
C TYR A 52 -16.30 1.88 23.10
N TYR A 53 -17.57 2.01 22.72
CA TYR A 53 -18.39 0.87 22.31
C TYR A 53 -17.83 0.20 21.04
N HIS A 54 -17.44 0.99 20.02
CA HIS A 54 -16.99 0.42 18.75
C HIS A 54 -15.52 -0.01 18.74
N PHE A 55 -14.66 0.70 19.45
CA PHE A 55 -13.21 0.55 19.33
C PHE A 55 -12.47 0.34 20.67
N GLY A 56 -13.13 0.56 21.80
CA GLY A 56 -12.54 0.44 23.11
C GLY A 56 -11.59 1.59 23.50
N SER A 57 -10.82 2.12 22.56
CA SER A 57 -9.84 3.20 22.81
C SER A 57 -9.34 3.82 21.50
N LYS A 58 -8.51 4.88 21.59
CA LYS A 58 -7.76 5.42 20.45
C LYS A 58 -6.82 4.38 19.83
N GLU A 59 -6.20 3.56 20.68
CA GLU A 59 -5.36 2.43 20.26
C GLU A 59 -6.17 1.39 19.49
N GLY A 60 -7.40 1.10 19.93
CA GLY A 60 -8.30 0.19 19.24
C GLY A 60 -8.66 0.66 17.84
N ILE A 61 -8.92 1.97 17.65
CA ILE A 61 -9.15 2.55 16.30
C ILE A 61 -7.92 2.33 15.42
N PHE A 62 -6.73 2.65 15.93
CA PHE A 62 -5.48 2.48 15.18
C PHE A 62 -5.25 1.03 14.76
N LEU A 63 -5.39 0.09 15.67
CA LEU A 63 -5.21 -1.33 15.37
C LEU A 63 -6.25 -1.89 14.40
N VAL A 64 -7.49 -1.40 14.46
CA VAL A 64 -8.54 -1.77 13.49
C VAL A 64 -8.19 -1.23 12.12
N MET A 65 -7.79 0.06 12.02
CA MET A 65 -7.33 0.68 10.77
C MET A 65 -6.20 -0.14 10.12
N MET A 66 -5.18 -0.51 10.86
CA MET A 66 -4.05 -1.28 10.34
C MET A 66 -4.46 -2.68 9.88
N ARG A 67 -5.34 -3.37 10.64
CA ARG A 67 -5.83 -4.69 10.23
C ARG A 67 -6.71 -4.66 8.98
N GLU A 68 -7.55 -3.63 8.85
CA GLU A 68 -8.38 -3.45 7.66
C GLU A 68 -7.51 -3.18 6.43
N ALA A 69 -6.50 -2.30 6.55
CA ALA A 69 -5.54 -2.02 5.47
C ALA A 69 -4.74 -3.25 5.06
N LEU A 70 -4.27 -4.07 6.02
CA LEU A 70 -3.59 -5.32 5.73
C LEU A 70 -4.50 -6.31 5.00
N ALA A 71 -5.73 -6.52 5.49
CA ALA A 71 -6.67 -7.45 4.90
C ALA A 71 -7.04 -7.06 3.45
N GLU A 72 -7.17 -5.77 3.19
CA GLU A 72 -7.45 -5.25 1.84
C GLU A 72 -6.26 -5.43 0.90
N PHE A 73 -5.03 -5.21 1.39
CA PHE A 73 -3.80 -5.49 0.65
C PHE A 73 -3.68 -6.98 0.30
N GLU A 74 -3.93 -7.87 1.26
CA GLU A 74 -3.91 -9.32 1.04
C GLU A 74 -4.96 -9.74 0.00
N ALA A 75 -6.20 -9.28 0.14
CA ALA A 75 -7.28 -9.58 -0.80
C ALA A 75 -6.96 -9.08 -2.21
N THR A 76 -6.40 -7.87 -2.33
CA THR A 76 -5.97 -7.27 -3.61
C THR A 76 -4.85 -8.09 -4.24
N THR A 77 -3.85 -8.49 -3.46
CA THR A 77 -2.74 -9.34 -3.89
C THR A 77 -3.27 -10.67 -4.42
N ASP A 78 -4.10 -11.36 -3.64
CA ASP A 78 -4.66 -12.66 -4.01
C ASP A 78 -5.54 -12.58 -5.27
N ALA A 79 -6.30 -11.51 -5.44
CA ALA A 79 -7.10 -11.29 -6.63
C ALA A 79 -6.24 -11.13 -7.89
N THR A 80 -5.14 -10.38 -7.79
CA THR A 80 -4.22 -10.16 -8.93
C THR A 80 -3.48 -11.42 -9.33
N LEU A 81 -3.07 -12.25 -8.36
CA LEU A 81 -2.35 -13.52 -8.62
C LEU A 81 -3.21 -14.58 -9.31
N LYS A 82 -4.52 -14.56 -9.12
CA LYS A 82 -5.46 -15.49 -9.75
C LYS A 82 -5.64 -15.23 -11.25
N THR A 83 -5.21 -14.07 -11.75
CA THR A 83 -5.40 -13.69 -13.16
C THR A 83 -4.18 -14.10 -13.99
N GLY A 84 -4.40 -14.86 -15.06
CA GLY A 84 -3.36 -15.29 -15.99
C GLY A 84 -2.74 -14.14 -16.80
N GLY A 85 -1.84 -14.48 -17.71
CA GLY A 85 -1.11 -13.58 -18.58
C GLY A 85 0.40 -13.82 -18.51
N THR A 86 1.17 -13.08 -19.29
CA THR A 86 2.63 -13.08 -19.23
C THR A 86 3.12 -12.61 -17.86
N ILE A 87 4.34 -12.99 -17.50
CA ILE A 87 4.94 -12.53 -16.23
C ILE A 87 5.00 -11.00 -16.15
N ALA A 88 5.35 -10.34 -17.25
CA ALA A 88 5.37 -8.87 -17.30
C ALA A 88 3.98 -8.26 -17.03
N GLU A 89 2.92 -8.82 -17.60
CA GLU A 89 1.55 -8.36 -17.36
C GLU A 89 1.12 -8.62 -15.92
N ARG A 90 1.48 -9.75 -15.34
CA ARG A 90 1.15 -10.10 -13.94
C ARG A 90 1.86 -9.18 -12.95
N ILE A 91 3.16 -8.90 -13.14
CA ILE A 91 3.92 -7.94 -12.35
C ILE A 91 3.28 -6.54 -12.43
N LEU A 92 3.02 -6.04 -13.65
CA LEU A 92 2.43 -4.74 -13.84
C LEU A 92 1.03 -4.63 -13.21
N ARG A 93 0.22 -5.66 -13.31
CA ARG A 93 -1.12 -5.70 -12.71
C ARG A 93 -1.05 -5.68 -11.18
N PHE A 94 -0.16 -6.45 -10.58
CA PHE A 94 0.04 -6.45 -9.14
C PHE A 94 0.46 -5.07 -8.62
N LEU A 95 1.45 -4.45 -9.26
CA LEU A 95 1.92 -3.11 -8.89
C LEU A 95 0.87 -2.03 -9.14
N ASP A 96 0.11 -2.13 -10.23
CA ASP A 96 -0.99 -1.22 -10.55
C ASP A 96 -2.11 -1.30 -9.50
N ALA A 97 -2.52 -2.50 -9.11
CA ALA A 97 -3.54 -2.71 -8.09
C ALA A 97 -3.07 -2.20 -6.71
N THR A 98 -1.83 -2.51 -6.32
CA THR A 98 -1.25 -2.03 -5.06
C THR A 98 -1.12 -0.51 -5.04
N THR A 99 -0.69 0.11 -6.15
CA THR A 99 -0.62 1.57 -6.27
C THR A 99 -2.01 2.18 -6.19
N GLY A 100 -3.00 1.58 -6.84
CA GLY A 100 -4.40 2.01 -6.77
C GLY A 100 -4.91 2.02 -5.33
N LEU A 101 -4.67 0.95 -4.58
CA LEU A 101 -5.04 0.84 -3.17
C LEU A 101 -4.38 1.93 -2.30
N ILE A 102 -3.09 2.19 -2.51
CA ILE A 102 -2.36 3.26 -1.81
C ILE A 102 -2.94 4.63 -2.09
N LEU A 103 -3.25 4.93 -3.34
CA LEU A 103 -3.80 6.23 -3.74
C LEU A 103 -5.23 6.42 -3.22
N GLU A 104 -6.03 5.37 -3.17
CA GLU A 104 -7.38 5.38 -2.60
C GLU A 104 -7.35 5.65 -1.09
N HIS A 105 -6.37 5.08 -0.37
CA HIS A 105 -6.20 5.20 1.07
C HIS A 105 -4.95 6.02 1.46
N ILE A 106 -4.70 7.11 0.76
CA ILE A 106 -3.45 7.89 0.90
C ILE A 106 -3.21 8.40 2.33
N ASP A 107 -4.26 8.74 3.06
CA ASP A 107 -4.13 9.19 4.45
C ASP A 107 -3.74 8.05 5.40
N VAL A 108 -4.18 6.82 5.15
CA VAL A 108 -3.69 5.64 5.88
C VAL A 108 -2.21 5.44 5.62
N MET A 109 -1.76 5.56 4.37
CA MET A 109 -0.33 5.46 4.02
C MET A 109 0.51 6.55 4.67
N ARG A 110 0.01 7.78 4.78
CA ARG A 110 0.69 8.85 5.54
C ARG A 110 0.85 8.48 7.02
N VAL A 111 -0.14 7.86 7.63
CA VAL A 111 -0.05 7.37 9.02
C VAL A 111 0.99 6.26 9.12
N VAL A 112 0.98 5.28 8.20
CA VAL A 112 1.97 4.20 8.13
C VAL A 112 3.38 4.75 8.03
N ASP A 113 3.65 5.63 7.06
CA ASP A 113 4.98 6.23 6.86
C ASP A 113 5.44 7.04 8.07
N ALA A 114 4.56 7.82 8.68
CA ALA A 114 4.88 8.61 9.86
C ALA A 114 5.25 7.76 11.08
N ILE A 115 4.73 6.54 11.19
CA ILE A 115 5.02 5.61 12.28
C ILE A 115 6.24 4.74 11.96
N TYR A 116 6.34 4.26 10.72
CA TYR A 116 7.41 3.35 10.30
C TYR A 116 8.76 4.06 10.15
N TYR A 117 8.76 5.24 9.49
CA TYR A 117 9.98 6.01 9.23
C TYR A 117 10.18 7.19 10.17
N GLY A 118 9.14 7.60 10.89
CA GLY A 118 9.18 8.75 11.78
C GLY A 118 9.73 8.44 13.18
N PRO A 119 9.89 9.48 14.03
CA PRO A 119 10.25 9.28 15.42
C PRO A 119 9.13 8.53 16.17
N PRO A 120 9.46 7.79 17.27
CA PRO A 120 8.47 7.08 18.05
C PRO A 120 7.33 7.99 18.52
N GLN A 121 6.09 7.65 18.18
CA GLN A 121 4.89 8.43 18.51
C GLN A 121 4.03 7.77 19.61
N GLY A 122 4.50 6.68 20.25
CA GLY A 122 3.71 5.92 21.20
C GLY A 122 2.46 5.26 20.61
N ALA A 123 2.46 5.02 19.30
CA ALA A 123 1.44 4.22 18.65
C ALA A 123 1.54 2.76 19.11
N PRO A 124 0.41 2.01 19.15
CA PRO A 124 0.45 0.59 19.42
C PRO A 124 1.35 -0.14 18.44
N HIS A 125 2.01 -1.19 18.93
CA HIS A 125 2.82 -2.04 18.06
C HIS A 125 1.92 -2.69 16.99
N PHE A 126 2.33 -2.55 15.74
CA PHE A 126 1.78 -3.26 14.60
C PHE A 126 2.94 -3.81 13.78
N ASP A 127 2.84 -5.06 13.37
CA ASP A 127 3.87 -5.73 12.57
C ASP A 127 3.72 -5.32 11.09
N PHE A 128 4.44 -4.27 10.69
CA PHE A 128 4.48 -3.82 9.30
C PHE A 128 5.31 -4.75 8.40
N GLU A 129 6.22 -5.55 8.98
CA GLU A 129 7.08 -6.46 8.21
C GLU A 129 6.26 -7.50 7.44
N GLN A 130 5.10 -7.91 7.95
CA GLN A 130 4.23 -8.86 7.23
C GLN A 130 3.75 -8.31 5.88
N ILE A 131 3.49 -6.99 5.77
CA ILE A 131 3.10 -6.34 4.51
C ILE A 131 4.29 -6.32 3.55
N HIS A 132 5.45 -5.91 4.05
CA HIS A 132 6.68 -5.86 3.26
C HIS A 132 7.08 -7.25 2.76
N THR A 133 7.11 -8.22 3.64
CA THR A 133 7.43 -9.61 3.30
C THR A 133 6.47 -10.15 2.25
N ARG A 134 5.15 -9.98 2.42
CA ARG A 134 4.16 -10.44 1.46
C ARG A 134 4.34 -9.79 0.08
N PHE A 135 4.65 -8.49 0.05
CA PHE A 135 4.90 -7.75 -1.18
C PHE A 135 6.16 -8.27 -1.90
N MET A 136 7.27 -8.42 -1.17
CA MET A 136 8.54 -8.93 -1.70
C MET A 136 8.42 -10.37 -2.17
N ASP A 137 7.81 -11.25 -1.40
CA ASP A 137 7.61 -12.65 -1.75
C ASP A 137 6.78 -12.80 -3.03
N THR A 138 5.75 -11.96 -3.17
CA THR A 138 4.91 -11.94 -4.37
C THR A 138 5.73 -11.55 -5.61
N LEU A 139 6.50 -10.46 -5.54
CA LEU A 139 7.33 -10.01 -6.67
C LEU A 139 8.44 -11.01 -6.99
N THR A 140 9.18 -11.47 -5.99
CA THR A 140 10.26 -12.43 -6.17
C THR A 140 9.74 -13.75 -6.74
N GLY A 141 8.56 -14.18 -6.28
CA GLY A 141 7.88 -15.36 -6.80
C GLY A 141 7.54 -15.24 -8.29
N LEU A 142 6.96 -14.11 -8.71
CA LEU A 142 6.64 -13.83 -10.12
C LEU A 142 7.91 -13.76 -10.98
N VAL A 143 8.96 -13.10 -10.50
CA VAL A 143 10.23 -13.01 -11.22
C VAL A 143 10.86 -14.40 -11.39
N ARG A 144 10.87 -15.22 -10.32
CA ARG A 144 11.39 -16.59 -10.36
C ARG A 144 10.62 -17.47 -11.34
N GLU A 145 9.29 -17.36 -11.36
CA GLU A 145 8.43 -18.05 -12.34
C GLU A 145 8.79 -17.64 -13.77
N GLY A 146 8.98 -16.33 -14.03
CA GLY A 146 9.34 -15.81 -15.33
C GLY A 146 10.73 -16.27 -15.81
N MET A 147 11.70 -16.38 -14.92
CA MET A 147 13.02 -16.94 -15.24
C MET A 147 12.93 -18.44 -15.55
N ALA A 148 12.13 -19.17 -14.79
CA ALA A 148 11.93 -20.60 -15.00
C ALA A 148 11.17 -20.92 -16.31
N SER A 149 10.22 -20.07 -16.70
CA SER A 149 9.47 -20.20 -17.98
C SER A 149 10.26 -19.70 -19.21
N GLY A 150 11.37 -18.98 -19.00
CA GLY A 150 12.14 -18.33 -20.07
C GLY A 150 11.55 -17.00 -20.56
N GLU A 151 10.50 -16.48 -19.95
CA GLU A 151 9.96 -15.15 -20.22
C GLU A 151 10.90 -14.03 -19.76
N LEU A 152 11.61 -14.26 -18.66
CA LEU A 152 12.65 -13.37 -18.16
C LEU A 152 14.03 -14.02 -18.33
N ARG A 153 15.05 -13.18 -18.52
CA ARG A 153 16.44 -13.65 -18.63
C ARG A 153 16.88 -14.26 -17.30
N PRO A 154 17.76 -15.28 -17.34
CA PRO A 154 18.39 -15.81 -16.15
C PRO A 154 19.14 -14.72 -15.38
N GLY A 155 19.04 -14.76 -14.06
CA GLY A 155 19.67 -13.82 -13.15
C GLY A 155 19.27 -14.12 -11.71
N ASP A 156 19.59 -13.22 -10.79
CA ASP A 156 19.10 -13.30 -9.43
C ASP A 156 17.67 -12.73 -9.36
N PRO A 157 16.65 -13.52 -8.96
CA PRO A 157 15.28 -13.04 -8.89
C PRO A 157 15.08 -11.96 -7.80
N GLU A 158 15.89 -11.96 -6.74
CA GLU A 158 15.82 -10.95 -5.69
C GLU A 158 16.34 -9.61 -6.19
N ASP A 159 17.45 -9.56 -6.94
CA ASP A 159 17.99 -8.33 -7.53
C ASP A 159 16.96 -7.65 -8.45
N VAL A 160 16.29 -8.45 -9.29
CA VAL A 160 15.23 -7.94 -10.19
C VAL A 160 14.03 -7.44 -9.40
N ALA A 161 13.60 -8.17 -8.36
CA ALA A 161 12.52 -7.75 -7.48
C ALA A 161 12.86 -6.42 -6.78
N TRP A 162 14.06 -6.27 -6.23
CA TRP A 162 14.52 -5.02 -5.61
C TRP A 162 14.58 -3.85 -6.58
N ALA A 163 15.00 -4.06 -7.84
CA ALA A 163 14.98 -3.00 -8.85
C ALA A 163 13.54 -2.54 -9.16
N ILE A 164 12.59 -3.46 -9.20
CA ILE A 164 11.15 -3.16 -9.37
C ILE A 164 10.61 -2.40 -8.15
N VAL A 165 10.95 -2.87 -6.93
CA VAL A 165 10.57 -2.20 -5.67
C VAL A 165 11.12 -0.78 -5.63
N GLY A 166 12.37 -0.56 -6.04
CA GLY A 166 12.95 0.79 -6.14
C GLY A 166 12.14 1.73 -7.01
N ALA A 167 11.65 1.26 -8.17
CA ALA A 167 10.77 2.03 -9.02
C ALA A 167 9.41 2.31 -8.36
N PHE A 168 8.84 1.31 -7.68
CA PHE A 168 7.58 1.44 -6.94
C PHE A 168 7.70 2.45 -5.78
N GLU A 169 8.75 2.35 -4.96
CA GLU A 169 8.98 3.25 -3.82
C GLU A 169 9.18 4.71 -4.24
N VAL A 170 9.88 4.95 -5.36
CA VAL A 170 10.00 6.31 -5.91
C VAL A 170 8.63 6.88 -6.28
N VAL A 171 7.80 6.10 -6.99
CA VAL A 171 6.46 6.55 -7.38
C VAL A 171 5.58 6.75 -6.17
N ARG A 172 5.59 5.82 -5.22
CA ARG A 172 4.85 5.91 -3.95
C ARG A 172 5.24 7.16 -3.16
N GLY A 173 6.54 7.37 -2.93
CA GLY A 173 7.05 8.52 -2.20
C GLY A 173 6.71 9.85 -2.87
N MET A 174 6.85 9.94 -4.18
CA MET A 174 6.48 11.13 -4.95
C MET A 174 4.98 11.41 -4.89
N SER A 175 4.13 10.40 -4.96
CA SER A 175 2.67 10.56 -4.83
C SER A 175 2.26 11.08 -3.44
N LEU A 176 2.98 10.68 -2.39
CA LEU A 176 2.72 11.11 -1.01
C LEU A 176 3.21 12.53 -0.74
N CYS A 177 4.42 12.87 -1.21
CA CYS A 177 5.10 14.14 -0.91
C CYS A 177 4.78 15.25 -1.92
N HIS A 178 4.47 14.89 -3.16
CA HIS A 178 4.27 15.80 -4.28
C HIS A 178 3.01 15.44 -5.08
N PRO A 179 1.81 15.53 -4.48
CA PRO A 179 0.56 15.16 -5.14
C PRO A 179 0.25 16.02 -6.39
N GLU A 180 0.88 17.19 -6.51
CA GLU A 180 0.80 18.06 -7.69
C GLU A 180 1.58 17.52 -8.91
N MET A 181 2.50 16.58 -8.70
CA MET A 181 3.25 15.93 -9.76
C MET A 181 2.52 14.65 -10.20
N ASP A 182 2.38 14.45 -11.48
CA ASP A 182 1.76 13.21 -12.01
C ASP A 182 2.74 12.02 -11.93
N PHE A 183 2.95 11.54 -10.71
CA PHE A 183 3.67 10.31 -10.38
C PHE A 183 2.68 9.20 -10.05
N GLY A 184 1.81 8.87 -10.99
CA GLY A 184 0.79 7.85 -10.81
C GLY A 184 1.14 6.48 -11.42
N ARG A 185 0.11 5.66 -11.54
CA ARG A 185 0.14 4.27 -12.03
C ARG A 185 0.81 4.13 -13.41
N GLU A 186 0.57 5.07 -14.33
CA GLU A 186 1.18 5.05 -15.66
C GLU A 186 2.70 5.28 -15.62
N ARG A 187 3.18 6.17 -14.75
CA ARG A 187 4.61 6.40 -14.57
C ARG A 187 5.29 5.15 -14.02
N LEU A 188 4.68 4.51 -13.03
CA LEU A 188 5.17 3.25 -12.48
C LEU A 188 5.29 2.19 -13.58
N ALA A 189 4.23 2.00 -14.37
CA ALA A 189 4.25 1.02 -15.46
C ALA A 189 5.39 1.27 -16.46
N ARG A 190 5.68 2.54 -16.78
CA ARG A 190 6.81 2.88 -17.68
C ARG A 190 8.16 2.54 -17.02
N LEU A 191 8.37 2.90 -15.76
CA LEU A 191 9.62 2.61 -15.04
C LEU A 191 9.86 1.11 -14.90
N VAL A 192 8.83 0.34 -14.54
CA VAL A 192 8.93 -1.13 -14.42
C VAL A 192 9.24 -1.77 -15.77
N ARG A 193 8.66 -1.27 -16.89
CA ARG A 193 9.02 -1.76 -18.22
C ARG A 193 10.48 -1.49 -18.58
N VAL A 194 11.07 -0.37 -18.13
CA VAL A 194 12.51 -0.13 -18.30
C VAL A 194 13.34 -1.19 -17.57
N VAL A 195 12.96 -1.55 -16.34
CA VAL A 195 13.62 -2.62 -15.58
C VAL A 195 13.49 -3.96 -16.32
N LEU A 196 12.26 -4.34 -16.70
CA LEU A 196 11.99 -5.64 -17.34
C LEU A 196 12.67 -5.78 -18.72
N ASN A 197 12.76 -4.69 -19.49
CA ASN A 197 13.38 -4.70 -20.82
C ASN A 197 14.91 -4.53 -20.76
N GLY A 198 15.41 -3.99 -19.65
CA GLY A 198 16.80 -3.57 -19.49
C GLY A 198 17.12 -2.29 -20.25
N VAL A 199 18.30 -1.71 -19.98
CA VAL A 199 18.78 -0.45 -20.57
C VAL A 199 20.04 -0.63 -21.41
N LEU A 200 20.68 -1.78 -21.38
CA LEU A 200 21.91 -2.08 -22.12
C LEU A 200 21.58 -2.59 -23.52
N ALA A 201 22.19 -1.98 -24.54
CA ALA A 201 22.17 -2.51 -25.90
C ALA A 201 22.92 -3.86 -25.97
N GLY A 202 22.56 -4.72 -26.93
CA GLY A 202 23.04 -6.11 -27.00
C GLY A 202 24.56 -6.29 -26.95
N SER A 203 25.34 -5.36 -27.49
CA SER A 203 26.82 -5.39 -27.51
C SER A 203 27.48 -4.90 -26.22
N ALA A 204 26.76 -4.21 -25.32
CA ALA A 204 27.28 -3.68 -24.08
C ALA A 204 27.10 -4.64 -22.87
N LYS A 205 26.43 -5.80 -23.09
CA LYS A 205 26.03 -6.72 -22.00
C LYS A 205 27.15 -7.58 -21.44
N GLU A 206 28.31 -7.66 -22.12
CA GLU A 206 29.44 -8.52 -21.70
C GLU A 206 30.44 -7.79 -20.78
N SER A 207 30.34 -6.48 -20.58
CA SER A 207 31.40 -5.70 -19.91
C SER A 207 31.13 -5.30 -18.47
N VAL A 208 29.93 -5.61 -17.91
CA VAL A 208 29.62 -5.33 -16.50
C VAL A 208 29.64 -6.66 -15.72
N ARG A 209 30.82 -7.02 -15.27
CA ARG A 209 31.06 -8.07 -14.25
C ARG A 209 31.40 -7.41 -12.92
#